data_e72565460fad8bc3fabf9343d1e0c67d
#
_entry.id   e72565460fad8bc3fabf9343d1e0c67d
#
_cell.length_a   1.000
_cell.length_b   1.000
_cell.length_c   1.000
_cell.angle_alpha   90.00
_cell.angle_beta   90.00
_cell.angle_gamma   90.00
#
_symmetry.space_group_name_H-M   'P 1'
#
loop_
_entity.id
_entity.type
_entity.pdbx_description
1 polymer ?
#
loop_
_entity_poly.entity_id
_entity_poly.type
_entity_poly.pdbx_seq_one_letter_code
_entity_poly.pdbx_strand_id
1 'polypeptide(L)'
;MVQRDVVAEPATGARLEGSDETSQLRRFIDSLPALVGYWDRERRNVIANAAYLEYFGMTPGQIRGRHIREVLGEAVYALNLPHIDGVLAGREQLFERTLIDQNGMTRHTQASYVPDIVDDEVRGFVVQVTDVTARVEAERTRDEAVRLFEISMAHAPVGTVVVDTAGIVLQANPAFCALMRCTEQDLVGGDFRRFVHPDNLESGEAEFTALVNGTTPHLSSERRYLRADGTAVWLQRDLVLVPAARNGQDVAVAQFQDVTARRAAEVELARLAVTDQLTGLPNRRALVERLERHHAESPDEPIGVLFIDLDGFKLVNDVHGHAVGDAVLSAAAQRLAELVEPPNSAYRLGGDEFVVVTPATSGSDGQPTLLRLITTELSEPYRTATSPVRLAASVGYAQGIVDDVESLLRAADAEMYRHKSRRR
;
A
#
# COMPACT_ATOMS: atom_id res chain seq x y z
N MET A 1 87.31 35.76 12.60
CA MET A 1 87.87 36.48 13.73
C MET A 1 86.96 36.24 14.94
N VAL A 2 87.53 35.53 15.89
CA VAL A 2 87.25 35.33 17.32
C VAL A 2 86.11 34.37 17.64
N GLN A 3 86.53 33.17 17.90
CA GLN A 3 86.05 32.15 18.83
C GLN A 3 85.78 32.72 20.25
N ARG A 4 84.71 32.24 20.85
CA ARG A 4 84.69 32.08 22.34
C ARG A 4 83.88 30.83 22.68
N ASP A 5 84.57 29.84 23.18
CA ASP A 5 84.09 28.69 23.92
C ASP A 5 83.37 29.14 25.19
N VAL A 6 82.21 28.50 25.47
CA VAL A 6 81.61 28.48 26.83
C VAL A 6 81.37 27.01 27.18
N VAL A 7 82.16 26.59 28.13
CA VAL A 7 82.07 25.32 28.82
C VAL A 7 80.75 25.24 29.59
N ALA A 8 79.97 24.18 29.37
CA ALA A 8 78.77 23.87 30.16
C ALA A 8 79.12 22.84 31.26
N GLU A 9 78.85 23.18 32.46
CA GLU A 9 78.86 22.29 33.63
C GLU A 9 77.74 21.24 33.54
N PRO A 10 77.92 20.00 34.08
CA PRO A 10 76.91 18.96 34.09
C PRO A 10 75.84 19.23 35.21
N ALA A 11 74.59 19.47 34.77
CA ALA A 11 73.47 19.55 35.68
C ALA A 11 73.06 18.17 36.21
N THR A 12 73.17 18.07 37.50
CA THR A 12 72.64 16.98 38.34
C THR A 12 71.09 16.93 38.20
N GLY A 13 70.58 15.97 37.48
CA GLY A 13 69.16 15.84 37.21
C GLY A 13 68.65 14.40 37.13
N ALA A 14 68.84 13.61 38.16
CA ALA A 14 68.37 12.22 38.16
C ALA A 14 67.71 11.85 39.52
N ARG A 15 66.62 12.53 39.86
CA ARG A 15 65.73 12.11 41.00
C ARG A 15 64.30 12.67 41.00
N LEU A 16 63.76 13.19 39.88
CA LEU A 16 62.38 13.69 39.79
C LEU A 16 61.50 12.95 38.79
N GLU A 17 62.04 11.99 38.02
CA GLU A 17 61.27 11.35 36.95
C GLU A 17 60.27 10.31 37.41
N GLY A 18 60.50 9.58 38.50
CA GLY A 18 59.61 8.49 38.94
C GLY A 18 58.28 8.93 39.59
N SER A 19 58.21 10.15 40.17
CA SER A 19 56.98 10.63 40.80
C SER A 19 56.02 11.27 39.77
N ASP A 20 56.50 11.83 38.73
CA ASP A 20 55.70 12.45 37.67
C ASP A 20 55.10 11.41 36.72
N GLU A 21 55.84 10.38 36.37
CA GLU A 21 55.40 9.26 35.55
C GLU A 21 54.29 8.45 36.24
N THR A 22 54.41 8.16 37.54
CA THR A 22 53.37 7.48 38.32
C THR A 22 52.08 8.33 38.42
N SER A 23 52.24 9.64 38.56
CA SER A 23 51.13 10.58 38.59
C SER A 23 50.43 10.71 37.23
N GLN A 24 51.19 10.64 36.15
CA GLN A 24 50.65 10.63 34.76
C GLN A 24 49.86 9.33 34.47
N LEU A 25 50.42 8.18 34.80
CA LEU A 25 49.75 6.88 34.64
C LEU A 25 48.43 6.83 35.43
N ARG A 26 48.43 7.37 36.67
CA ARG A 26 47.21 7.40 37.47
C ARG A 26 46.12 8.28 36.84
N ARG A 27 46.46 9.48 36.35
CA ARG A 27 45.51 10.35 35.64
C ARG A 27 44.97 9.69 34.37
N PHE A 28 45.82 8.93 33.63
CA PHE A 28 45.44 8.20 32.47
C PHE A 28 44.39 7.11 32.82
N ILE A 29 44.65 6.27 33.83
CA ILE A 29 43.72 5.21 34.24
C ILE A 29 42.42 5.80 34.76
N ASP A 30 42.47 6.93 35.50
CA ASP A 30 41.29 7.62 36.01
C ASP A 30 40.45 8.29 34.92
N SER A 31 41.02 8.58 33.74
CA SER A 31 40.32 9.14 32.61
C SER A 31 39.62 8.10 31.73
N LEU A 32 39.85 6.81 31.94
CA LEU A 32 39.23 5.74 31.14
C LEU A 32 37.73 5.61 31.50
N PRO A 33 36.83 5.55 30.51
CA PRO A 33 35.40 5.38 30.72
C PRO A 33 35.03 3.90 31.03
N ALA A 34 35.86 3.23 31.80
CA ALA A 34 35.72 1.83 32.19
C ALA A 34 36.22 1.64 33.63
N LEU A 35 35.65 0.70 34.33
CA LEU A 35 36.23 0.25 35.59
C LEU A 35 37.56 -0.45 35.30
N VAL A 36 38.63 0.03 35.88
CA VAL A 36 39.96 -0.61 35.78
C VAL A 36 40.49 -0.83 37.17
N GLY A 37 40.85 -2.09 37.46
CA GLY A 37 41.39 -2.46 38.75
C GLY A 37 42.39 -3.59 38.65
N TYR A 38 43.36 -3.63 39.57
CA TYR A 38 44.27 -4.74 39.77
C TYR A 38 44.01 -5.39 41.11
N TRP A 39 43.89 -6.71 41.13
CA TRP A 39 43.60 -7.58 42.26
C TRP A 39 44.74 -8.59 42.42
N ASP A 40 45.25 -8.72 43.65
CA ASP A 40 46.29 -9.70 43.93
C ASP A 40 45.77 -11.13 43.97
N ARG A 41 46.66 -12.09 44.21
CA ARG A 41 46.32 -13.53 44.27
C ARG A 41 45.37 -13.86 45.42
N GLU A 42 45.37 -13.07 46.51
CA GLU A 42 44.48 -13.14 47.66
C GLU A 42 43.14 -12.43 47.40
N ARG A 43 42.93 -11.97 46.13
CA ARG A 43 41.72 -11.27 45.67
C ARG A 43 41.50 -9.92 46.38
N ARG A 44 42.61 -9.27 46.82
CA ARG A 44 42.57 -7.92 47.38
C ARG A 44 42.93 -6.89 46.35
N ASN A 45 42.25 -5.76 46.42
CA ASN A 45 42.51 -4.65 45.51
C ASN A 45 43.83 -3.97 45.79
N VAL A 46 44.62 -3.79 44.76
CA VAL A 46 45.90 -3.04 44.79
C VAL A 46 45.73 -1.69 44.11
N ILE A 47 45.03 -1.67 42.95
CA ILE A 47 44.77 -0.48 42.15
C ILE A 47 43.31 -0.49 41.77
N ALA A 48 42.65 0.66 41.87
CA ALA A 48 41.33 0.93 41.31
C ALA A 48 41.33 2.35 40.71
N ASN A 49 40.64 2.56 39.60
CA ASN A 49 40.46 3.89 39.01
C ASN A 49 39.21 4.61 39.57
N ALA A 50 39.05 5.89 39.23
CA ALA A 50 37.95 6.72 39.67
C ALA A 50 36.57 6.21 39.33
N ALA A 51 36.42 5.41 38.27
CA ALA A 51 35.13 4.86 37.83
C ALA A 51 34.43 3.96 38.86
N TYR A 52 35.17 3.37 39.82
CA TYR A 52 34.57 2.60 40.91
C TYR A 52 33.61 3.41 41.79
N LEU A 53 33.81 4.74 41.88
CA LEU A 53 32.92 5.60 42.61
C LEU A 53 31.51 5.64 41.98
N GLU A 54 31.44 5.68 40.67
CA GLU A 54 30.17 5.70 39.95
C GLU A 54 29.38 4.40 40.10
N TYR A 55 30.06 3.26 39.98
CA TYR A 55 29.43 1.96 40.02
C TYR A 55 29.11 1.43 41.42
N PHE A 56 30.04 1.63 42.38
CA PHE A 56 29.96 1.03 43.71
C PHE A 56 29.90 2.04 44.83
N GLY A 57 29.91 3.34 44.52
CA GLY A 57 29.89 4.39 45.54
C GLY A 57 31.15 4.49 46.41
N MET A 58 32.24 3.81 46.00
CA MET A 58 33.48 3.72 46.75
C MET A 58 34.62 4.41 46.02
N THR A 59 35.36 5.26 46.69
CA THR A 59 36.58 5.86 46.12
C THR A 59 37.69 4.80 45.99
N PRO A 60 38.67 4.99 45.09
CA PRO A 60 39.82 4.10 44.96
C PRO A 60 40.58 3.89 46.29
N GLY A 61 40.68 4.91 47.14
CA GLY A 61 41.28 4.81 48.45
C GLY A 61 40.52 3.92 49.44
N GLN A 62 39.20 3.90 49.32
CA GLN A 62 38.32 3.04 50.16
C GLN A 62 38.35 1.58 49.71
N ILE A 63 38.62 1.31 48.43
CA ILE A 63 38.67 -0.04 47.85
C ILE A 63 40.02 -0.70 48.11
N ARG A 64 41.08 0.06 48.12
CA ARG A 64 42.46 -0.46 48.28
C ARG A 64 42.60 -1.36 49.50
N GLY A 65 43.10 -2.58 49.30
CA GLY A 65 43.28 -3.62 50.30
C GLY A 65 42.03 -4.41 50.66
N ARG A 66 40.84 -3.99 50.21
CA ARG A 66 39.60 -4.76 50.44
C ARG A 66 39.58 -6.02 49.56
N HIS A 67 38.95 -7.07 50.05
CA HIS A 67 38.70 -8.25 49.28
C HIS A 67 37.60 -7.98 48.25
N ILE A 68 37.72 -8.54 47.03
CA ILE A 68 36.78 -8.31 45.91
C ILE A 68 35.32 -8.61 46.28
N ARG A 69 35.07 -9.56 47.18
CA ARG A 69 33.73 -9.86 47.74
C ARG A 69 33.10 -8.67 48.47
N GLU A 70 33.92 -7.92 49.18
CA GLU A 70 33.45 -6.73 49.93
C GLU A 70 33.07 -5.57 49.01
N VAL A 71 33.66 -5.50 47.84
CA VAL A 71 33.39 -4.47 46.81
C VAL A 71 32.19 -4.84 45.93
N LEU A 72 32.12 -6.10 45.49
CA LEU A 72 31.06 -6.57 44.59
C LEU A 72 29.77 -6.94 45.36
N GLY A 73 29.86 -7.22 46.66
CA GLY A 73 28.77 -7.88 47.39
C GLY A 73 28.66 -9.38 47.07
N GLU A 74 27.99 -10.10 47.98
CA GLU A 74 27.96 -11.56 47.93
C GLU A 74 27.37 -12.12 46.62
N ALA A 75 26.25 -11.52 46.15
CA ALA A 75 25.54 -12.02 44.96
C ALA A 75 26.38 -11.88 43.66
N VAL A 76 26.97 -10.70 43.44
CA VAL A 76 27.82 -10.45 42.26
C VAL A 76 29.14 -11.22 42.36
N TYR A 77 29.71 -11.33 43.56
CA TYR A 77 30.90 -12.12 43.77
C TYR A 77 30.71 -13.58 43.44
N ALA A 78 29.62 -14.21 43.92
CA ALA A 78 29.30 -15.63 43.63
C ALA A 78 29.17 -15.89 42.11
N LEU A 79 28.56 -14.97 41.39
CA LEU A 79 28.46 -15.02 39.95
C LEU A 79 29.81 -14.87 39.22
N ASN A 80 30.71 -14.08 39.78
CA ASN A 80 32.05 -13.83 39.20
C ASN A 80 33.08 -14.88 39.62
N LEU A 81 32.81 -15.69 40.64
CA LEU A 81 33.74 -16.65 41.17
C LEU A 81 34.36 -17.61 40.15
N PRO A 82 33.61 -18.22 39.21
CA PRO A 82 34.19 -19.07 38.17
C PRO A 82 35.22 -18.33 37.30
N HIS A 83 34.97 -17.05 36.99
CA HIS A 83 35.88 -16.21 36.21
C HIS A 83 37.11 -15.77 37.02
N ILE A 84 36.92 -15.50 38.29
CA ILE A 84 38.03 -15.18 39.19
C ILE A 84 38.96 -16.39 39.35
N ASP A 85 38.40 -17.58 39.54
CA ASP A 85 39.17 -18.81 39.63
C ASP A 85 39.84 -19.15 38.28
N GLY A 86 39.17 -18.89 37.17
CA GLY A 86 39.71 -19.04 35.81
C GLY A 86 40.93 -18.17 35.56
N VAL A 87 40.85 -16.86 35.93
CA VAL A 87 41.97 -15.93 35.71
C VAL A 87 43.14 -16.21 36.68
N LEU A 88 42.87 -16.59 37.90
CA LEU A 88 43.90 -17.03 38.85
C LEU A 88 44.57 -18.36 38.44
N ALA A 89 43.90 -19.17 37.62
CA ALA A 89 44.52 -20.33 36.95
C ALA A 89 45.26 -19.98 35.64
N GLY A 90 45.51 -18.70 35.37
CA GLY A 90 46.27 -18.22 34.19
C GLY A 90 45.49 -18.10 32.90
N ARG A 91 44.15 -18.19 32.94
CA ARG A 91 43.29 -18.08 31.75
C ARG A 91 42.57 -16.76 31.69
N GLU A 92 42.72 -16.01 30.61
CA GLU A 92 41.94 -14.80 30.36
C GLU A 92 40.41 -15.15 30.37
N GLN A 93 39.63 -14.19 30.89
CA GLN A 93 38.18 -14.29 31.01
C GLN A 93 37.54 -13.09 30.33
N LEU A 94 36.57 -13.33 29.46
CA LEU A 94 35.71 -12.31 28.84
C LEU A 94 34.28 -12.75 29.02
N PHE A 95 33.45 -11.92 29.63
CA PHE A 95 32.03 -12.23 29.84
C PHE A 95 31.18 -10.96 29.96
N GLU A 96 29.91 -11.07 29.60
CA GLU A 96 28.92 -10.02 29.74
C GLU A 96 28.09 -10.24 31.02
N ARG A 97 27.65 -9.16 31.61
CA ARG A 97 26.84 -9.19 32.82
C ARG A 97 25.95 -7.96 32.95
N THR A 98 24.80 -8.16 33.55
CA THR A 98 23.91 -7.07 33.96
C THR A 98 24.19 -6.75 35.43
N LEU A 99 24.47 -5.50 35.72
CA LEU A 99 24.65 -4.97 37.06
C LEU A 99 23.61 -3.88 37.37
N ILE A 100 23.30 -3.73 38.63
CA ILE A 100 22.54 -2.56 39.12
C ILE A 100 23.54 -1.64 39.78
N ASP A 101 23.67 -0.40 39.30
CA ASP A 101 24.58 0.58 39.86
C ASP A 101 24.04 1.17 41.20
N GLN A 102 24.82 1.99 41.86
CA GLN A 102 24.46 2.63 43.15
C GLN A 102 23.19 3.50 43.05
N ASN A 103 22.77 3.93 41.87
CA ASN A 103 21.57 4.74 41.63
C ASN A 103 20.35 3.88 41.32
N GLY A 104 20.47 2.55 41.31
CA GLY A 104 19.42 1.62 40.97
C GLY A 104 19.22 1.43 39.46
N MET A 105 20.13 1.95 38.63
CA MET A 105 20.05 1.79 37.17
C MET A 105 20.66 0.47 36.72
N THR A 106 19.96 -0.20 35.83
CA THR A 106 20.43 -1.43 35.17
C THR A 106 21.47 -1.08 34.12
N ARG A 107 22.67 -1.65 34.23
CA ARG A 107 23.76 -1.50 33.26
C ARG A 107 24.16 -2.85 32.69
N HIS A 108 24.31 -2.92 31.40
CA HIS A 108 24.92 -4.07 30.72
C HIS A 108 26.43 -3.81 30.66
N THR A 109 27.20 -4.72 31.22
CA THR A 109 28.67 -4.56 31.28
C THR A 109 29.37 -5.75 30.61
N GLN A 110 30.48 -5.46 29.98
CA GLN A 110 31.42 -6.47 29.48
C GLN A 110 32.67 -6.41 30.40
N ALA A 111 32.96 -7.54 31.03
CA ALA A 111 34.11 -7.69 31.94
C ALA A 111 35.19 -8.53 31.26
N SER A 112 36.42 -7.98 31.30
CA SER A 112 37.63 -8.66 30.88
C SER A 112 38.55 -8.81 32.09
N TYR A 113 38.94 -10.05 32.44
CA TYR A 113 39.91 -10.37 33.47
C TYR A 113 41.14 -10.96 32.80
N VAL A 114 42.27 -10.29 32.98
CA VAL A 114 43.57 -10.69 32.37
C VAL A 114 44.56 -11.05 33.48
N PRO A 115 45.13 -12.27 33.50
CA PRO A 115 46.09 -12.67 34.52
C PRO A 115 47.41 -11.92 34.37
N ASP A 116 47.96 -11.51 35.52
CA ASP A 116 49.30 -10.97 35.59
C ASP A 116 50.26 -12.13 35.94
N ILE A 117 51.02 -12.54 34.95
CA ILE A 117 51.93 -13.71 35.03
C ILE A 117 53.36 -13.22 35.01
N VAL A 118 54.11 -13.53 36.06
CA VAL A 118 55.53 -13.21 36.20
C VAL A 118 56.25 -14.50 36.63
N ASP A 119 57.31 -14.88 35.91
CA ASP A 119 58.08 -16.10 36.16
C ASP A 119 57.23 -17.39 36.25
N ASP A 120 56.28 -17.53 35.31
CA ASP A 120 55.29 -18.60 35.22
C ASP A 120 54.30 -18.70 36.41
N GLU A 121 54.30 -17.71 37.32
CA GLU A 121 53.35 -17.63 38.40
C GLU A 121 52.33 -16.49 38.23
N VAL A 122 51.05 -16.74 38.50
CA VAL A 122 50.04 -15.70 38.54
C VAL A 122 50.17 -14.90 39.83
N ARG A 123 50.51 -13.62 39.73
CA ARG A 123 50.62 -12.71 40.85
C ARG A 123 49.34 -12.00 41.19
N GLY A 124 48.46 -11.89 40.25
CA GLY A 124 47.20 -11.21 40.35
C GLY A 124 46.49 -11.14 39.01
N PHE A 125 45.55 -10.23 38.87
CA PHE A 125 44.84 -10.02 37.60
C PHE A 125 44.32 -8.59 37.45
N VAL A 126 44.31 -8.13 36.21
CA VAL A 126 43.69 -6.88 35.81
C VAL A 126 42.21 -7.15 35.51
N VAL A 127 41.36 -6.30 36.01
CA VAL A 127 39.94 -6.25 35.73
C VAL A 127 39.65 -4.99 34.92
N GLN A 128 38.99 -5.15 33.77
CA GLN A 128 38.41 -4.07 33.03
C GLN A 128 36.92 -4.36 32.87
N VAL A 129 36.05 -3.40 33.22
CA VAL A 129 34.60 -3.52 33.00
C VAL A 129 34.14 -2.30 32.22
N THR A 130 33.60 -2.56 31.05
CA THR A 130 33.11 -1.53 30.14
C THR A 130 31.56 -1.55 30.14
N ASP A 131 30.95 -0.38 30.23
CA ASP A 131 29.50 -0.22 30.02
C ASP A 131 29.18 -0.38 28.55
N VAL A 132 28.35 -1.37 28.24
CA VAL A 132 27.87 -1.67 26.88
C VAL A 132 26.36 -1.50 26.75
N THR A 133 25.72 -0.82 27.72
CA THR A 133 24.29 -0.63 27.79
C THR A 133 23.74 0.01 26.51
N ALA A 134 24.34 1.11 26.05
CA ALA A 134 23.91 1.79 24.84
C ALA A 134 23.98 0.89 23.59
N ARG A 135 25.03 0.02 23.49
CA ARG A 135 25.15 -0.95 22.40
C ARG A 135 24.05 -1.99 22.46
N VAL A 136 23.84 -2.62 23.63
CA VAL A 136 22.82 -3.67 23.82
C VAL A 136 21.42 -3.12 23.60
N GLU A 137 21.10 -1.91 24.06
CA GLU A 137 19.82 -1.27 23.85
C GLU A 137 19.59 -0.92 22.38
N ALA A 138 20.60 -0.42 21.68
CA ALA A 138 20.52 -0.12 20.25
C ALA A 138 20.30 -1.41 19.41
N GLU A 139 21.04 -2.48 19.72
CA GLU A 139 20.84 -3.80 19.09
C GLU A 139 19.44 -4.32 19.34
N ARG A 140 18.96 -4.28 20.58
CA ARG A 140 17.60 -4.72 20.94
C ARG A 140 16.51 -3.90 20.22
N THR A 141 16.65 -2.58 20.20
CA THR A 141 15.69 -1.70 19.51
C THR A 141 15.67 -1.99 18.01
N ARG A 142 16.84 -2.20 17.41
CA ARG A 142 16.93 -2.59 16.00
C ARG A 142 16.24 -3.93 15.72
N ASP A 143 16.53 -4.94 16.53
CA ASP A 143 15.97 -6.30 16.35
C ASP A 143 14.45 -6.30 16.57
N GLU A 144 13.95 -5.50 17.52
CA GLU A 144 12.52 -5.32 17.74
C GLU A 144 11.85 -4.62 16.55
N ALA A 145 12.47 -3.58 16.00
CA ALA A 145 11.96 -2.88 14.82
C ALA A 145 11.92 -3.80 13.58
N VAL A 146 12.97 -4.60 13.36
CA VAL A 146 13.00 -5.59 12.28
C VAL A 146 11.88 -6.62 12.44
N ARG A 147 11.72 -7.16 13.65
CA ARG A 147 10.67 -8.14 13.94
C ARG A 147 9.26 -7.57 13.75
N LEU A 148 9.01 -6.35 14.20
CA LEU A 148 7.72 -5.67 13.98
C LEU A 148 7.45 -5.43 12.49
N PHE A 149 8.47 -5.06 11.73
CA PHE A 149 8.36 -4.91 10.28
C PHE A 149 8.01 -6.24 9.59
N GLU A 150 8.70 -7.33 9.93
CA GLU A 150 8.43 -8.67 9.39
C GLU A 150 7.01 -9.15 9.69
N ILE A 151 6.55 -8.98 10.95
CA ILE A 151 5.19 -9.31 11.35
C ILE A 151 4.17 -8.46 10.58
N SER A 152 4.41 -7.17 10.46
CA SER A 152 3.54 -6.24 9.73
C SER A 152 3.44 -6.61 8.26
N MET A 153 4.55 -6.93 7.62
CA MET A 153 4.59 -7.40 6.23
C MET A 153 3.85 -8.73 6.06
N ALA A 154 4.11 -9.71 6.96
CA ALA A 154 3.50 -11.04 6.86
C ALA A 154 1.98 -11.04 7.03
N HIS A 155 1.44 -10.12 7.84
CA HIS A 155 0.01 -10.07 8.17
C HIS A 155 -0.74 -8.89 7.53
N ALA A 156 -0.07 -8.04 6.75
CA ALA A 156 -0.74 -6.95 6.04
C ALA A 156 -1.79 -7.52 5.05
N PRO A 157 -3.04 -7.05 5.09
CA PRO A 157 -4.08 -7.50 4.16
C PRO A 157 -3.89 -6.95 2.74
N VAL A 158 -3.03 -5.96 2.58
CA VAL A 158 -2.69 -5.32 1.31
C VAL A 158 -1.44 -5.96 0.73
N GLY A 159 -1.48 -6.32 -0.55
CA GLY A 159 -0.31 -6.85 -1.25
C GLY A 159 0.81 -5.81 -1.28
N THR A 160 1.96 -6.14 -0.70
CA THR A 160 3.11 -5.22 -0.64
C THR A 160 4.33 -5.85 -1.29
N VAL A 161 5.01 -5.08 -2.12
CA VAL A 161 6.22 -5.48 -2.84
C VAL A 161 7.29 -4.40 -2.67
N VAL A 162 8.51 -4.82 -2.48
CA VAL A 162 9.69 -3.96 -2.51
C VAL A 162 10.48 -4.28 -3.77
N VAL A 163 10.79 -3.26 -4.56
CA VAL A 163 11.60 -3.39 -5.77
C VAL A 163 12.79 -2.43 -5.73
N ASP A 164 13.86 -2.76 -6.42
CA ASP A 164 14.97 -1.84 -6.63
C ASP A 164 14.63 -0.79 -7.72
N THR A 165 15.56 0.13 -7.95
CA THR A 165 15.39 1.19 -8.97
C THR A 165 15.42 0.68 -10.41
N ALA A 166 15.87 -0.55 -10.64
CA ALA A 166 15.79 -1.22 -11.94
C ALA A 166 14.44 -1.94 -12.14
N GLY A 167 13.64 -2.11 -11.08
CA GLY A 167 12.36 -2.81 -11.11
C GLY A 167 12.44 -4.30 -10.75
N ILE A 168 13.56 -4.72 -10.16
CA ILE A 168 13.73 -6.10 -9.70
C ILE A 168 13.08 -6.27 -8.33
N VAL A 169 12.25 -7.28 -8.18
CA VAL A 169 11.55 -7.60 -6.92
C VAL A 169 12.57 -8.09 -5.89
N LEU A 170 12.65 -7.39 -4.76
CA LEU A 170 13.51 -7.72 -3.63
C LEU A 170 12.76 -8.49 -2.54
N GLN A 171 11.47 -8.20 -2.36
CA GLN A 171 10.63 -8.80 -1.34
C GLN A 171 9.15 -8.66 -1.73
N ALA A 172 8.34 -9.64 -1.37
CA ALA A 172 6.89 -9.59 -1.52
C ALA A 172 6.21 -10.22 -0.30
N ASN A 173 5.11 -9.64 0.16
CA ASN A 173 4.37 -10.21 1.28
C ASN A 173 3.41 -11.33 0.82
N PRO A 174 2.91 -12.18 1.75
CA PRO A 174 1.98 -13.26 1.43
C PRO A 174 0.68 -12.77 0.76
N ALA A 175 0.19 -11.58 1.11
CA ALA A 175 -1.00 -11.01 0.50
C ALA A 175 -0.79 -10.70 -0.99
N PHE A 176 0.38 -10.20 -1.40
CA PHE A 176 0.71 -10.00 -2.80
C PHE A 176 0.86 -11.33 -3.55
N CYS A 177 1.51 -12.31 -2.93
CA CYS A 177 1.64 -13.65 -3.50
C CYS A 177 0.27 -14.29 -3.78
N ALA A 178 -0.66 -14.21 -2.81
CA ALA A 178 -2.03 -14.68 -2.97
C ALA A 178 -2.78 -13.90 -4.07
N LEU A 179 -2.64 -12.59 -4.10
CA LEU A 179 -3.24 -11.69 -5.10
C LEU A 179 -2.79 -12.06 -6.51
N MET A 180 -1.49 -12.32 -6.70
CA MET A 180 -0.90 -12.65 -8.00
C MET A 180 -0.90 -14.15 -8.32
N ARG A 181 -1.34 -15.01 -7.39
CA ARG A 181 -1.41 -16.47 -7.50
C ARG A 181 -0.05 -17.10 -7.82
N CYS A 182 0.97 -16.68 -7.08
CA CYS A 182 2.34 -17.17 -7.20
C CYS A 182 3.00 -17.28 -5.83
N THR A 183 4.19 -17.85 -5.75
CA THR A 183 4.99 -17.90 -4.54
C THR A 183 5.98 -16.73 -4.49
N GLU A 184 6.51 -16.42 -3.31
CA GLU A 184 7.56 -15.40 -3.19
C GLU A 184 8.82 -15.79 -3.99
N GLN A 185 9.14 -17.08 -4.05
CA GLN A 185 10.28 -17.58 -4.84
C GLN A 185 10.12 -17.32 -6.35
N ASP A 186 8.88 -17.30 -6.84
CA ASP A 186 8.60 -16.97 -8.25
C ASP A 186 8.76 -15.47 -8.53
N LEU A 187 8.70 -14.62 -7.48
CA LEU A 187 8.71 -13.16 -7.59
C LEU A 187 10.10 -12.57 -7.41
N VAL A 188 10.79 -12.96 -6.34
CA VAL A 188 12.08 -12.37 -5.93
C VAL A 188 13.15 -12.61 -6.99
N GLY A 189 13.87 -11.56 -7.33
CA GLY A 189 14.88 -11.55 -8.39
C GLY A 189 14.31 -11.40 -9.81
N GLY A 190 12.99 -11.40 -9.97
CA GLY A 190 12.32 -11.19 -11.25
C GLY A 190 11.93 -9.71 -11.48
N ASP A 191 11.78 -9.35 -12.73
CA ASP A 191 11.29 -8.02 -13.13
C ASP A 191 9.77 -7.94 -12.90
N PHE A 192 9.30 -6.89 -12.18
CA PHE A 192 7.88 -6.70 -11.91
C PHE A 192 7.05 -6.43 -13.18
N ARG A 193 7.67 -5.93 -14.26
CA ARG A 193 7.00 -5.57 -15.53
C ARG A 193 6.28 -6.75 -16.16
N ARG A 194 6.74 -7.97 -15.89
CA ARG A 194 6.11 -9.21 -16.39
C ARG A 194 4.65 -9.41 -15.94
N PHE A 195 4.26 -8.74 -14.86
CA PHE A 195 2.89 -8.79 -14.35
C PHE A 195 2.03 -7.62 -14.83
N VAL A 196 2.60 -6.64 -15.50
CA VAL A 196 1.86 -5.49 -16.03
C VAL A 196 1.15 -5.92 -17.32
N HIS A 197 -0.15 -5.61 -17.45
CA HIS A 197 -0.88 -5.88 -18.67
C HIS A 197 -0.26 -5.10 -19.86
N PRO A 198 -0.13 -5.68 -21.06
CA PRO A 198 0.49 -5.02 -22.22
C PRO A 198 0.00 -3.60 -22.49
N ASP A 199 -1.31 -3.36 -22.40
CA ASP A 199 -1.92 -2.03 -22.63
C ASP A 199 -1.42 -0.96 -21.62
N ASN A 200 -0.87 -1.37 -20.48
CA ASN A 200 -0.43 -0.48 -19.41
C ASN A 200 1.09 -0.44 -19.23
N LEU A 201 1.85 -1.19 -20.05
CA LEU A 201 3.28 -1.36 -19.86
C LEU A 201 4.03 -0.03 -20.06
N GLU A 202 3.83 0.64 -21.19
CA GLU A 202 4.52 1.89 -21.54
C GLU A 202 4.24 3.00 -20.51
N SER A 203 2.96 3.22 -20.18
CA SER A 203 2.57 4.23 -19.19
C SER A 203 3.05 3.89 -17.78
N GLY A 204 3.10 2.58 -17.44
CA GLY A 204 3.59 2.10 -16.14
C GLY A 204 5.10 2.29 -15.98
N GLU A 205 5.85 2.12 -17.06
CA GLU A 205 7.29 2.35 -17.07
C GLU A 205 7.66 3.82 -16.99
N ALA A 206 6.94 4.69 -17.71
CA ALA A 206 7.11 6.13 -17.63
C ALA A 206 6.89 6.66 -16.20
N GLU A 207 5.83 6.19 -15.52
CA GLU A 207 5.56 6.56 -14.13
C GLU A 207 6.65 6.05 -13.18
N PHE A 208 7.06 4.79 -13.31
CA PHE A 208 8.12 4.23 -12.46
C PHE A 208 9.42 5.00 -12.62
N THR A 209 9.77 5.35 -13.86
CA THR A 209 10.96 6.17 -14.16
C THR A 209 10.85 7.57 -13.54
N ALA A 210 9.67 8.21 -13.61
CA ALA A 210 9.44 9.52 -12.97
C ALA A 210 9.60 9.46 -11.44
N LEU A 211 9.16 8.37 -10.81
CA LEU A 211 9.35 8.14 -9.38
C LEU A 211 10.84 7.97 -9.03
N VAL A 212 11.56 7.10 -9.74
CA VAL A 212 12.98 6.82 -9.49
C VAL A 212 13.84 8.07 -9.70
N ASN A 213 13.50 8.90 -10.69
CA ASN A 213 14.20 10.18 -10.95
C ASN A 213 13.79 11.30 -9.97
N GLY A 214 12.90 11.03 -9.02
CA GLY A 214 12.45 12.00 -8.03
C GLY A 214 11.53 13.10 -8.58
N THR A 215 11.05 12.97 -9.82
CA THR A 215 10.10 13.92 -10.43
C THR A 215 8.73 13.87 -9.75
N THR A 216 8.35 12.68 -9.23
CA THR A 216 7.09 12.45 -8.54
C THR A 216 7.37 11.71 -7.23
N PRO A 217 7.02 12.26 -6.06
CA PRO A 217 7.35 11.63 -4.77
C PRO A 217 6.49 10.40 -4.42
N HIS A 218 5.31 10.31 -5.00
CA HIS A 218 4.32 9.27 -4.77
C HIS A 218 3.47 9.08 -6.02
N LEU A 219 3.14 7.84 -6.33
CA LEU A 219 2.26 7.47 -7.44
C LEU A 219 1.09 6.66 -6.92
N SER A 220 -0.13 7.01 -7.37
CA SER A 220 -1.35 6.23 -7.17
C SER A 220 -2.05 6.06 -8.51
N SER A 221 -2.32 4.82 -8.90
CA SER A 221 -2.97 4.54 -10.18
C SER A 221 -3.70 3.20 -10.16
N GLU A 222 -4.81 3.12 -10.91
CA GLU A 222 -5.52 1.86 -11.16
C GLU A 222 -5.15 1.32 -12.53
N ARG A 223 -4.69 0.06 -12.58
CA ARG A 223 -4.21 -0.58 -13.80
C ARG A 223 -4.60 -2.04 -13.86
N ARG A 224 -4.59 -2.58 -15.07
CA ARG A 224 -4.69 -4.02 -15.29
C ARG A 224 -3.33 -4.69 -15.12
N TYR A 225 -3.34 -5.79 -14.39
CA TYR A 225 -2.20 -6.68 -14.20
C TYR A 225 -2.55 -8.09 -14.67
N LEU A 226 -1.54 -8.87 -14.99
CA LEU A 226 -1.68 -10.29 -15.30
C LEU A 226 -1.17 -11.12 -14.13
N ARG A 227 -2.02 -11.97 -13.59
CA ARG A 227 -1.62 -12.95 -12.57
C ARG A 227 -0.73 -14.03 -13.20
N ALA A 228 -0.04 -14.80 -12.38
CA ALA A 228 0.82 -15.89 -12.85
C ALA A 228 0.09 -16.95 -13.71
N ASP A 229 -1.22 -17.10 -13.50
CA ASP A 229 -2.08 -17.99 -14.31
C ASP A 229 -2.60 -17.35 -15.62
N GLY A 230 -2.16 -16.14 -15.95
CA GLY A 230 -2.58 -15.37 -17.11
C GLY A 230 -3.92 -14.64 -16.96
N THR A 231 -4.63 -14.76 -15.84
CA THR A 231 -5.87 -14.02 -15.61
C THR A 231 -5.61 -12.54 -15.35
N ALA A 232 -6.42 -11.67 -15.96
CA ALA A 232 -6.33 -10.24 -15.73
C ALA A 232 -7.01 -9.83 -14.42
N VAL A 233 -6.43 -8.85 -13.73
CA VAL A 233 -6.93 -8.27 -12.49
C VAL A 233 -6.77 -6.75 -12.51
N TRP A 234 -7.73 -6.02 -11.97
CA TRP A 234 -7.60 -4.58 -11.76
C TRP A 234 -7.03 -4.32 -10.37
N LEU A 235 -5.86 -3.69 -10.33
CA LEU A 235 -5.21 -3.32 -9.08
C LEU A 235 -5.08 -1.81 -8.97
N GLN A 236 -5.44 -1.28 -7.81
CA GLN A 236 -4.96 0.01 -7.37
C GLN A 236 -3.54 -0.20 -6.85
N ARG A 237 -2.60 0.59 -7.35
CA ARG A 237 -1.19 0.59 -6.97
C ARG A 237 -0.83 1.94 -6.35
N ASP A 238 -0.28 1.90 -5.14
CA ASP A 238 0.34 3.03 -4.47
C ASP A 238 1.85 2.75 -4.36
N LEU A 239 2.69 3.67 -4.83
CA LEU A 239 4.13 3.47 -4.98
C LEU A 239 4.89 4.67 -4.43
N VAL A 240 5.88 4.42 -3.58
CA VAL A 240 6.77 5.42 -2.99
C VAL A 240 8.23 5.00 -3.12
N LEU A 241 9.12 5.98 -3.32
CA LEU A 241 10.56 5.77 -3.26
C LEU A 241 11.05 5.98 -1.81
N VAL A 242 11.82 5.03 -1.30
CA VAL A 242 12.47 5.11 0.00
C VAL A 242 13.98 5.20 -0.23
N PRO A 243 14.57 6.37 -0.01
CA PRO A 243 15.98 6.60 -0.29
C PRO A 243 16.89 5.87 0.70
N ALA A 244 18.00 5.36 0.21
CA ALA A 244 19.07 4.70 0.98
C ALA A 244 18.58 3.58 1.93
N ALA A 245 17.43 2.96 1.63
CA ALA A 245 16.75 2.02 2.51
C ALA A 245 17.49 0.68 2.66
N ARG A 246 18.21 0.24 1.64
CA ARG A 246 18.89 -1.07 1.64
C ARG A 246 20.33 -0.92 1.18
N ASN A 247 21.28 -1.13 2.10
CA ASN A 247 22.73 -1.02 1.82
C ASN A 247 23.10 0.32 1.13
N GLY A 248 22.40 1.42 1.47
CA GLY A 248 22.59 2.71 0.85
C GLY A 248 22.01 2.86 -0.55
N GLN A 249 21.19 1.91 -1.00
CA GLN A 249 20.47 1.97 -2.28
C GLN A 249 19.02 2.35 -2.06
N ASP A 250 18.47 3.12 -3.00
CA ASP A 250 17.06 3.46 -3.04
C ASP A 250 16.23 2.23 -3.41
N VAL A 251 15.05 2.10 -2.79
CA VAL A 251 14.07 1.08 -3.12
C VAL A 251 12.70 1.71 -3.30
N ALA A 252 11.87 1.12 -4.15
CA ALA A 252 10.48 1.50 -4.26
C ALA A 252 9.61 0.48 -3.52
N VAL A 253 8.69 0.99 -2.70
CA VAL A 253 7.69 0.19 -1.99
C VAL A 253 6.35 0.40 -2.68
N ALA A 254 5.78 -0.68 -3.17
CA ALA A 254 4.48 -0.71 -3.84
C ALA A 254 3.44 -1.44 -2.99
N GLN A 255 2.27 -0.85 -2.83
CA GLN A 255 1.09 -1.48 -2.26
C GLN A 255 0.04 -1.73 -3.34
N PHE A 256 -0.64 -2.87 -3.26
CA PHE A 256 -1.60 -3.30 -4.27
C PHE A 256 -2.91 -3.75 -3.61
N GLN A 257 -4.02 -3.19 -4.09
CA GLN A 257 -5.36 -3.57 -3.67
C GLN A 257 -6.16 -4.05 -4.88
N ASP A 258 -6.84 -5.21 -4.78
CA ASP A 258 -7.77 -5.68 -5.81
C ASP A 258 -9.02 -4.80 -5.83
N VAL A 259 -9.24 -4.13 -6.95
CA VAL A 259 -10.41 -3.27 -7.20
C VAL A 259 -11.34 -3.83 -8.27
N THR A 260 -11.14 -5.08 -8.70
CA THR A 260 -11.90 -5.71 -9.77
C THR A 260 -13.39 -5.74 -9.46
N ALA A 261 -13.75 -6.20 -8.25
CA ALA A 261 -15.17 -6.27 -7.85
C ALA A 261 -15.81 -4.87 -7.75
N ARG A 262 -15.07 -3.86 -7.23
CA ARG A 262 -15.55 -2.48 -7.16
C ARG A 262 -15.80 -1.93 -8.56
N ARG A 263 -14.86 -2.07 -9.49
CA ARG A 263 -15.02 -1.60 -10.87
C ARG A 263 -16.15 -2.31 -11.61
N ALA A 264 -16.28 -3.63 -11.43
CA ALA A 264 -17.40 -4.38 -12.00
C ALA A 264 -18.75 -3.86 -11.47
N ALA A 265 -18.84 -3.58 -10.18
CA ALA A 265 -20.04 -3.00 -9.58
C ALA A 265 -20.33 -1.57 -10.10
N GLU A 266 -19.31 -0.73 -10.26
CA GLU A 266 -19.44 0.62 -10.83
C GLU A 266 -19.96 0.58 -12.29
N VAL A 267 -19.40 -0.31 -13.11
CA VAL A 267 -19.87 -0.51 -14.50
C VAL A 267 -21.31 -1.01 -14.51
N GLU A 268 -21.66 -1.96 -13.65
CA GLU A 268 -23.03 -2.48 -13.57
C GLU A 268 -24.01 -1.41 -13.06
N LEU A 269 -23.64 -0.63 -12.04
CA LEU A 269 -24.44 0.50 -11.58
C LEU A 269 -24.66 1.55 -12.67
N ALA A 270 -23.60 1.85 -13.45
CA ALA A 270 -23.72 2.75 -14.60
C ALA A 270 -24.68 2.19 -15.65
N ARG A 271 -24.59 0.89 -15.95
CA ARG A 271 -25.50 0.21 -16.88
C ARG A 271 -26.95 0.25 -16.35
N LEU A 272 -27.16 -0.07 -15.07
CA LEU A 272 -28.46 -0.04 -14.43
C LEU A 272 -29.10 1.37 -14.43
N ALA A 273 -28.27 2.41 -14.29
CA ALA A 273 -28.72 3.79 -14.30
C ALA A 273 -29.29 4.25 -15.66
N VAL A 274 -28.90 3.63 -16.75
CA VAL A 274 -29.29 4.01 -18.11
C VAL A 274 -30.11 2.95 -18.86
N THR A 275 -30.43 1.81 -18.21
CA THR A 275 -31.17 0.69 -18.82
C THR A 275 -32.46 0.42 -18.05
N ASP A 276 -33.55 0.13 -18.76
CA ASP A 276 -34.81 -0.38 -18.17
C ASP A 276 -34.66 -1.86 -17.82
N GLN A 277 -34.85 -2.22 -16.57
CA GLN A 277 -34.60 -3.55 -16.03
C GLN A 277 -35.50 -4.66 -16.58
N LEU A 278 -36.73 -4.29 -16.97
CA LEU A 278 -37.69 -5.26 -17.51
C LEU A 278 -37.41 -5.60 -18.95
N THR A 279 -37.09 -4.58 -19.75
CA THR A 279 -37.05 -4.72 -21.21
C THR A 279 -35.64 -4.78 -21.79
N GLY A 280 -34.63 -4.36 -21.02
CA GLY A 280 -33.24 -4.24 -21.48
C GLY A 280 -32.98 -3.05 -22.41
N LEU A 281 -34.00 -2.31 -22.82
CA LEU A 281 -33.82 -1.08 -23.60
C LEU A 281 -33.21 0.03 -22.74
N PRO A 282 -32.50 1.00 -23.38
CA PRO A 282 -32.15 2.24 -22.70
C PRO A 282 -33.37 2.93 -22.10
N ASN A 283 -33.21 3.48 -20.88
CA ASN A 283 -34.29 4.12 -20.16
C ASN A 283 -34.44 5.61 -20.50
N ARG A 284 -35.34 6.31 -19.80
CA ARG A 284 -35.61 7.76 -19.98
C ARG A 284 -34.32 8.59 -19.82
N ARG A 285 -33.46 8.25 -18.86
CA ARG A 285 -32.21 8.96 -18.64
C ARG A 285 -31.29 8.86 -19.85
N ALA A 286 -31.11 7.65 -20.39
CA ALA A 286 -30.32 7.43 -21.59
C ALA A 286 -30.85 8.18 -22.82
N LEU A 287 -32.20 8.32 -22.92
CA LEU A 287 -32.82 9.12 -23.99
C LEU A 287 -32.43 10.61 -23.85
N VAL A 288 -32.57 11.17 -22.67
CA VAL A 288 -32.22 12.59 -22.43
C VAL A 288 -30.73 12.81 -22.72
N GLU A 289 -29.85 11.99 -22.19
CA GLU A 289 -28.40 12.06 -22.44
C GLU A 289 -28.06 11.93 -23.96
N ARG A 290 -28.80 11.14 -24.71
CA ARG A 290 -28.62 11.01 -26.17
C ARG A 290 -29.04 12.28 -26.93
N LEU A 291 -30.15 12.88 -26.55
CA LEU A 291 -30.65 14.11 -27.17
C LEU A 291 -29.79 15.32 -26.82
N GLU A 292 -29.36 15.43 -25.56
CA GLU A 292 -28.43 16.49 -25.12
C GLU A 292 -27.08 16.38 -25.82
N ARG A 293 -26.55 15.17 -25.99
CA ARG A 293 -25.33 14.92 -26.75
C ARG A 293 -25.49 15.33 -28.23
N HIS A 294 -26.61 14.99 -28.88
CA HIS A 294 -26.89 15.40 -30.24
C HIS A 294 -26.88 16.93 -30.38
N HIS A 295 -27.54 17.62 -29.45
CA HIS A 295 -27.51 19.10 -29.40
C HIS A 295 -26.11 19.68 -29.26
N ALA A 296 -25.27 19.08 -28.42
CA ALA A 296 -23.91 19.54 -28.18
C ALA A 296 -22.97 19.31 -29.41
N GLU A 297 -23.15 18.16 -30.11
CA GLU A 297 -22.32 17.78 -31.24
C GLU A 297 -22.80 18.37 -32.58
N SER A 298 -24.12 18.57 -32.74
CA SER A 298 -24.78 19.02 -33.97
C SER A 298 -25.95 19.96 -33.63
N PRO A 299 -25.71 21.18 -33.11
CA PRO A 299 -26.75 22.08 -32.61
C PRO A 299 -27.78 22.51 -33.64
N ASP A 300 -27.40 22.60 -34.90
CA ASP A 300 -28.29 23.04 -36.00
C ASP A 300 -28.92 21.85 -36.77
N GLU A 301 -28.56 20.61 -36.40
CA GLU A 301 -29.12 19.43 -37.09
C GLU A 301 -30.41 18.98 -36.38
N PRO A 302 -31.54 18.91 -37.12
CA PRO A 302 -32.77 18.39 -36.54
C PRO A 302 -32.67 16.87 -36.31
N ILE A 303 -33.36 16.40 -35.27
CA ILE A 303 -33.51 14.98 -34.93
C ILE A 303 -34.99 14.61 -34.90
N GLY A 304 -35.30 13.38 -35.23
CA GLY A 304 -36.68 12.84 -35.23
C GLY A 304 -36.92 12.00 -33.98
N VAL A 305 -38.11 12.09 -33.42
CA VAL A 305 -38.58 11.32 -32.28
C VAL A 305 -39.94 10.72 -32.56
N LEU A 306 -40.08 9.39 -32.39
CA LEU A 306 -41.34 8.69 -32.38
C LEU A 306 -41.71 8.35 -30.95
N PHE A 307 -42.86 8.82 -30.48
CA PHE A 307 -43.45 8.46 -29.17
C PHE A 307 -44.47 7.35 -29.37
N ILE A 308 -44.41 6.29 -28.60
CA ILE A 308 -45.13 5.04 -28.78
C ILE A 308 -45.82 4.65 -27.48
N ASP A 309 -47.11 4.30 -27.56
CA ASP A 309 -47.91 3.83 -26.44
C ASP A 309 -48.67 2.56 -26.84
N LEU A 310 -48.71 1.54 -26.00
CA LEU A 310 -49.41 0.30 -26.22
C LEU A 310 -50.87 0.43 -25.79
N ASP A 311 -51.78 0.59 -26.75
CA ASP A 311 -53.23 0.84 -26.50
C ASP A 311 -53.86 -0.32 -25.69
N GLY A 312 -54.40 0.02 -24.53
CA GLY A 312 -55.12 -0.96 -23.71
C GLY A 312 -54.23 -1.82 -22.80
N PHE A 313 -52.94 -1.51 -22.67
CA PHE A 313 -51.99 -2.28 -21.86
C PHE A 313 -52.49 -2.43 -20.39
N LYS A 314 -53.10 -1.40 -19.81
CA LYS A 314 -53.68 -1.48 -18.48
C LYS A 314 -54.70 -2.62 -18.37
N LEU A 315 -55.58 -2.79 -19.39
CA LEU A 315 -56.55 -3.88 -19.41
C LEU A 315 -55.87 -5.26 -19.43
N VAL A 316 -54.72 -5.39 -20.09
CA VAL A 316 -53.96 -6.64 -20.07
C VAL A 316 -53.50 -6.97 -18.66
N ASN A 317 -52.97 -5.98 -17.90
CA ASN A 317 -52.62 -6.17 -16.52
C ASN A 317 -53.86 -6.54 -15.63
N ASP A 318 -54.96 -5.83 -15.81
CA ASP A 318 -56.16 -6.03 -15.03
C ASP A 318 -56.82 -7.43 -15.27
N VAL A 319 -56.75 -7.93 -16.51
CA VAL A 319 -57.34 -9.22 -16.90
C VAL A 319 -56.40 -10.42 -16.76
N HIS A 320 -55.13 -10.26 -17.10
CA HIS A 320 -54.19 -11.36 -17.19
C HIS A 320 -53.08 -11.32 -16.12
N GLY A 321 -53.04 -10.26 -15.33
CA GLY A 321 -52.03 -10.05 -14.26
C GLY A 321 -50.72 -9.44 -14.78
N HIS A 322 -49.95 -8.83 -13.87
CA HIS A 322 -48.72 -8.12 -14.19
C HIS A 322 -47.65 -8.97 -14.86
N ALA A 323 -47.56 -10.27 -14.55
CA ALA A 323 -46.59 -11.16 -15.21
C ALA A 323 -46.80 -11.30 -16.72
N VAL A 324 -48.09 -11.25 -17.16
CA VAL A 324 -48.41 -11.27 -18.60
C VAL A 324 -48.14 -9.90 -19.21
N GLY A 325 -48.44 -8.80 -18.51
CA GLY A 325 -48.06 -7.46 -18.94
C GLY A 325 -46.56 -7.28 -19.11
N ASP A 326 -45.75 -7.76 -18.14
CA ASP A 326 -44.30 -7.74 -18.21
C ASP A 326 -43.77 -8.54 -19.44
N ALA A 327 -44.32 -9.70 -19.72
CA ALA A 327 -44.00 -10.47 -20.91
C ALA A 327 -44.36 -9.74 -22.24
N VAL A 328 -45.47 -9.02 -22.25
CA VAL A 328 -45.86 -8.17 -23.39
C VAL A 328 -44.90 -7.02 -23.59
N LEU A 329 -44.53 -6.30 -22.52
CA LEU A 329 -43.54 -5.21 -22.56
C LEU A 329 -42.17 -5.69 -23.05
N SER A 330 -41.70 -6.82 -22.56
CA SER A 330 -40.42 -7.41 -22.97
C SER A 330 -40.46 -7.82 -24.48
N ALA A 331 -41.57 -8.40 -24.94
CA ALA A 331 -41.72 -8.76 -26.34
C ALA A 331 -41.86 -7.53 -27.27
N ALA A 332 -42.54 -6.46 -26.80
CA ALA A 332 -42.61 -5.20 -27.55
C ALA A 332 -41.24 -4.55 -27.67
N ALA A 333 -40.45 -4.53 -26.60
CA ALA A 333 -39.09 -4.03 -26.58
C ALA A 333 -38.16 -4.82 -27.53
N GLN A 334 -38.26 -6.16 -27.55
CA GLN A 334 -37.51 -7.01 -28.45
C GLN A 334 -37.86 -6.71 -29.92
N ARG A 335 -39.12 -6.58 -30.26
CA ARG A 335 -39.56 -6.22 -31.62
C ARG A 335 -39.02 -4.85 -32.03
N LEU A 336 -39.08 -3.86 -31.14
CA LEU A 336 -38.47 -2.55 -31.39
C LEU A 336 -36.97 -2.64 -31.62
N ALA A 337 -36.27 -3.41 -30.81
CA ALA A 337 -34.81 -3.57 -30.95
C ALA A 337 -34.42 -4.25 -32.27
N GLU A 338 -35.24 -5.19 -32.78
CA GLU A 338 -35.03 -5.87 -34.06
C GLU A 338 -35.35 -4.97 -35.25
N LEU A 339 -36.34 -4.07 -35.12
CA LEU A 339 -36.73 -3.12 -36.17
C LEU A 339 -35.84 -1.89 -36.27
N VAL A 340 -35.29 -1.46 -35.15
CA VAL A 340 -34.60 -0.19 -35.03
C VAL A 340 -33.10 -0.41 -35.11
N GLU A 341 -32.57 -0.39 -36.31
CA GLU A 341 -31.13 -0.50 -36.58
C GLU A 341 -30.42 0.87 -36.50
N PRO A 342 -29.13 0.90 -36.12
CA PRO A 342 -28.35 2.13 -36.17
C PRO A 342 -28.44 2.83 -37.55
N PRO A 343 -28.55 4.16 -37.59
CA PRO A 343 -28.34 5.13 -36.49
C PRO A 343 -29.54 5.38 -35.59
N ASN A 344 -30.67 4.69 -35.81
CA ASN A 344 -31.84 4.80 -34.96
C ASN A 344 -31.61 4.09 -33.61
N SER A 345 -32.36 4.47 -32.58
CA SER A 345 -32.27 3.86 -31.26
C SER A 345 -33.60 3.88 -30.52
N ALA A 346 -33.93 2.77 -29.85
CA ALA A 346 -35.18 2.59 -29.09
C ALA A 346 -34.95 2.75 -27.59
N TYR A 347 -35.92 3.31 -26.87
CA TYR A 347 -35.92 3.61 -25.47
C TYR A 347 -37.25 3.24 -24.82
N ARG A 348 -37.25 2.93 -23.50
CA ARG A 348 -38.47 2.83 -22.71
C ARG A 348 -38.50 3.92 -21.65
N LEU A 349 -39.59 4.71 -21.59
CA LEU A 349 -39.74 5.80 -20.62
C LEU A 349 -40.29 5.31 -19.29
N GLY A 350 -41.13 4.30 -19.31
CA GLY A 350 -41.85 3.68 -18.18
C GLY A 350 -43.23 3.22 -18.58
N GLY A 351 -43.85 2.35 -17.79
CA GLY A 351 -45.17 1.80 -18.15
C GLY A 351 -45.15 1.14 -19.53
N ASP A 352 -46.07 1.57 -20.37
CA ASP A 352 -46.30 1.15 -21.76
C ASP A 352 -45.73 2.13 -22.80
N GLU A 353 -44.93 3.11 -22.39
CA GLU A 353 -44.39 4.18 -23.24
C GLU A 353 -42.96 3.85 -23.71
N PHE A 354 -42.79 3.89 -25.06
CA PHE A 354 -41.54 3.72 -25.75
C PHE A 354 -41.22 4.94 -26.62
N VAL A 355 -39.94 5.17 -26.89
CA VAL A 355 -39.46 6.23 -27.77
C VAL A 355 -38.46 5.65 -28.74
N VAL A 356 -38.54 6.06 -30.01
CA VAL A 356 -37.50 5.80 -31.01
C VAL A 356 -36.93 7.14 -31.47
N VAL A 357 -35.61 7.26 -31.41
CA VAL A 357 -34.87 8.42 -31.93
C VAL A 357 -34.32 8.07 -33.31
N THR A 358 -34.47 8.97 -34.24
CA THR A 358 -34.00 8.81 -35.65
C THR A 358 -33.26 10.07 -36.10
N PRO A 359 -32.32 9.97 -37.04
CA PRO A 359 -31.89 11.16 -37.77
C PRO A 359 -33.08 11.84 -38.43
N ALA A 360 -33.06 13.16 -38.52
CA ALA A 360 -34.09 13.86 -39.29
C ALA A 360 -33.94 13.51 -40.78
N THR A 361 -35.04 13.15 -41.42
CA THR A 361 -35.04 12.89 -42.85
C THR A 361 -35.55 14.10 -43.59
N SER A 362 -34.78 14.56 -44.59
CA SER A 362 -35.15 15.70 -45.47
C SER A 362 -36.24 15.36 -46.51
N GLY A 363 -36.84 14.15 -46.44
CA GLY A 363 -37.85 13.70 -47.40
C GLY A 363 -39.06 13.03 -46.76
N SER A 364 -40.21 13.19 -47.39
CA SER A 364 -41.51 12.71 -46.90
C SER A 364 -41.67 11.17 -46.84
N ASP A 365 -40.73 10.39 -47.37
CA ASP A 365 -40.97 8.98 -47.66
C ASP A 365 -40.36 7.99 -46.63
N GLY A 366 -39.34 8.38 -45.87
CA GLY A 366 -38.67 7.48 -44.93
C GLY A 366 -39.37 7.34 -43.56
N GLN A 367 -39.94 8.39 -43.08
CA GLN A 367 -40.62 8.46 -41.75
C GLN A 367 -41.98 7.76 -41.70
N PRO A 368 -42.87 7.93 -42.72
CA PRO A 368 -44.11 7.17 -42.80
C PRO A 368 -43.84 5.66 -42.84
N THR A 369 -42.72 5.24 -43.41
CA THR A 369 -42.34 3.83 -43.50
C THR A 369 -41.97 3.24 -42.16
N LEU A 370 -41.08 3.89 -41.38
CA LEU A 370 -40.67 3.42 -40.04
C LEU A 370 -41.87 3.44 -39.08
N LEU A 371 -42.64 4.52 -39.05
CA LEU A 371 -43.85 4.65 -38.22
C LEU A 371 -44.83 3.51 -38.53
N ARG A 372 -45.08 3.23 -39.82
CA ARG A 372 -45.96 2.14 -40.27
C ARG A 372 -45.42 0.77 -39.87
N LEU A 373 -44.12 0.53 -40.04
CA LEU A 373 -43.47 -0.72 -39.63
C LEU A 373 -43.61 -0.96 -38.13
N ILE A 374 -43.27 0.05 -37.30
CA ILE A 374 -43.41 -0.04 -35.86
C ILE A 374 -44.88 -0.30 -35.49
N THR A 375 -45.83 0.46 -36.02
CA THR A 375 -47.24 0.29 -35.72
C THR A 375 -47.76 -1.10 -36.08
N THR A 376 -47.34 -1.64 -37.24
CA THR A 376 -47.72 -2.97 -37.71
C THR A 376 -47.15 -4.06 -36.82
N GLU A 377 -45.85 -4.01 -36.56
CA GLU A 377 -45.14 -5.05 -35.80
C GLU A 377 -45.60 -5.10 -34.35
N LEU A 378 -45.78 -3.92 -33.70
CA LEU A 378 -46.29 -3.86 -32.33
C LEU A 378 -47.77 -4.26 -32.21
N SER A 379 -48.54 -4.29 -33.33
CA SER A 379 -49.94 -4.76 -33.33
C SER A 379 -50.06 -6.28 -33.60
N GLU A 380 -48.97 -6.95 -33.95
CA GLU A 380 -48.96 -8.42 -34.08
C GLU A 380 -49.17 -9.08 -32.72
N PRO A 381 -49.84 -10.26 -32.66
CA PRO A 381 -50.11 -10.93 -31.38
C PRO A 381 -48.85 -11.21 -30.58
N TYR A 382 -48.91 -10.91 -29.25
CA TYR A 382 -47.89 -11.24 -28.28
C TYR A 382 -48.14 -12.66 -27.76
N ARG A 383 -47.16 -13.54 -27.89
CA ARG A 383 -47.23 -14.89 -27.32
C ARG A 383 -46.98 -14.83 -25.84
N THR A 384 -47.93 -15.23 -25.02
CA THR A 384 -47.81 -15.35 -23.57
C THR A 384 -48.00 -16.78 -23.11
N ALA A 385 -47.67 -17.09 -21.86
CA ALA A 385 -47.83 -18.43 -21.33
C ALA A 385 -49.28 -18.97 -21.33
N THR A 386 -50.28 -18.08 -21.32
CA THR A 386 -51.70 -18.46 -21.20
C THR A 386 -52.45 -18.39 -22.53
N SER A 387 -52.33 -17.31 -23.27
CA SER A 387 -53.02 -17.11 -24.56
C SER A 387 -52.39 -15.93 -25.29
N PRO A 388 -52.48 -15.89 -26.66
CA PRO A 388 -52.00 -14.74 -27.41
C PRO A 388 -52.79 -13.47 -27.00
N VAL A 389 -52.07 -12.39 -26.67
CA VAL A 389 -52.66 -11.07 -26.41
C VAL A 389 -52.46 -10.20 -27.65
N ARG A 390 -53.50 -9.47 -28.07
CA ARG A 390 -53.42 -8.46 -29.10
C ARG A 390 -53.62 -7.07 -28.52
N LEU A 391 -52.68 -6.18 -28.88
CA LEU A 391 -52.74 -4.76 -28.54
C LEU A 391 -52.51 -3.96 -29.81
N ALA A 392 -53.10 -2.78 -29.88
CA ALA A 392 -52.70 -1.81 -30.89
C ALA A 392 -51.57 -0.92 -30.31
N ALA A 393 -50.85 -0.28 -31.21
CA ALA A 393 -49.86 0.74 -30.82
C ALA A 393 -50.24 2.08 -31.44
N SER A 394 -50.25 3.11 -30.62
CA SER A 394 -50.36 4.50 -31.05
C SER A 394 -48.98 5.13 -31.13
N VAL A 395 -48.66 5.73 -32.31
CA VAL A 395 -47.35 6.31 -32.56
C VAL A 395 -47.52 7.76 -33.02
N GLY A 396 -46.81 8.68 -32.39
CA GLY A 396 -46.70 10.07 -32.81
C GLY A 396 -45.27 10.42 -33.20
N TYR A 397 -45.09 11.26 -34.18
CA TYR A 397 -43.79 11.70 -34.69
C TYR A 397 -43.61 13.21 -34.54
N ALA A 398 -42.46 13.63 -34.08
CA ALA A 398 -42.01 15.02 -34.14
C ALA A 398 -40.55 15.07 -34.58
N GLN A 399 -40.17 16.14 -35.25
CA GLN A 399 -38.78 16.45 -35.54
C GLN A 399 -38.48 17.91 -35.29
N GLY A 400 -37.26 18.21 -34.93
CA GLY A 400 -36.84 19.58 -34.69
C GLY A 400 -35.40 19.65 -34.21
N ILE A 401 -34.92 20.87 -34.11
CA ILE A 401 -33.67 21.16 -33.39
C ILE A 401 -33.93 20.97 -31.92
N VAL A 402 -32.98 20.41 -31.19
CA VAL A 402 -33.10 20.13 -29.77
C VAL A 402 -32.69 21.35 -28.93
N ASP A 403 -33.52 22.39 -28.94
CA ASP A 403 -33.33 23.53 -28.02
C ASP A 403 -33.76 23.17 -26.59
N ASP A 404 -34.82 22.35 -26.48
CA ASP A 404 -35.35 21.80 -25.24
C ASP A 404 -35.85 20.36 -25.48
N VAL A 405 -35.18 19.39 -24.88
CA VAL A 405 -35.51 17.96 -24.98
C VAL A 405 -36.96 17.68 -24.63
N GLU A 406 -37.47 18.31 -23.57
CA GLU A 406 -38.87 18.09 -23.15
C GLU A 406 -39.88 18.63 -24.16
N SER A 407 -39.58 19.72 -24.85
CA SER A 407 -40.45 20.29 -25.89
C SER A 407 -40.59 19.35 -27.09
N LEU A 408 -39.52 18.73 -27.54
CA LEU A 408 -39.54 17.78 -28.65
C LEU A 408 -40.34 16.50 -28.28
N LEU A 409 -40.11 15.98 -27.06
CA LEU A 409 -40.86 14.81 -26.56
C LEU A 409 -42.35 15.14 -26.40
N ARG A 410 -42.68 16.30 -25.84
CA ARG A 410 -44.13 16.74 -25.75
C ARG A 410 -44.78 16.88 -27.09
N ALA A 411 -44.05 17.37 -28.12
CA ALA A 411 -44.61 17.46 -29.46
C ALA A 411 -44.97 16.08 -30.06
N ALA A 412 -44.08 15.09 -29.88
CA ALA A 412 -44.27 13.73 -30.31
C ALA A 412 -45.43 13.04 -29.54
N ASP A 413 -45.50 13.23 -28.24
CA ASP A 413 -46.59 12.73 -27.38
C ASP A 413 -47.94 13.33 -27.78
N ALA A 414 -48.04 14.64 -27.99
CA ALA A 414 -49.25 15.29 -28.46
C ALA A 414 -49.74 14.75 -29.81
N GLU A 415 -48.84 14.39 -30.74
CA GLU A 415 -49.17 13.77 -31.98
C GLU A 415 -49.67 12.33 -31.79
N MET A 416 -49.03 11.54 -30.94
CA MET A 416 -49.45 10.21 -30.55
C MET A 416 -50.86 10.22 -29.95
N TYR A 417 -51.15 11.16 -29.03
CA TYR A 417 -52.49 11.30 -28.43
C TYR A 417 -53.55 11.65 -29.44
N ARG A 418 -53.26 12.50 -30.46
CA ARG A 418 -54.19 12.80 -31.57
C ARG A 418 -54.51 11.54 -32.37
N HIS A 419 -53.52 10.70 -32.66
CA HIS A 419 -53.73 9.42 -33.31
C HIS A 419 -54.57 8.44 -32.49
N LYS A 420 -54.32 8.35 -31.20
CA LYS A 420 -55.04 7.52 -30.24
C LYS A 420 -56.53 7.92 -30.14
N SER A 421 -56.83 9.23 -30.14
CA SER A 421 -58.17 9.77 -30.07
C SER A 421 -59.01 9.55 -31.30
N ARG A 422 -58.39 9.43 -32.49
CA ARG A 422 -59.09 9.14 -33.77
C ARG A 422 -59.44 7.65 -33.96
N ARG A 423 -58.83 6.77 -33.14
CA ARG A 423 -59.09 5.30 -33.17
C ARG A 423 -60.14 4.85 -32.16
N ARG A 424 -60.47 5.68 -31.18
CA ARG A 424 -61.56 5.48 -30.24
C ARG A 424 -62.86 5.99 -30.87
#